data_12bb9aa8a23b825e8741146a124e2d20
#
_entry.id   12bb9aa8a23b825e8741146a124e2d20
#
_cell.length_a   1.000
_cell.length_b   1.000
_cell.length_c   1.000
_cell.angle_alpha   90.00
_cell.angle_beta   90.00
_cell.angle_gamma   90.00
#
_symmetry.space_group_name_H-M   'P 1'
#
loop_
_entity.id
_entity.type
_entity.pdbx_description
1 polymer ?
#
loop_
_entity_poly.entity_id
_entity_poly.type
_entity_poly.pdbx_seq_one_letter_code
_entity_poly.pdbx_strand_id
1 'polypeptide(L)'
;LSTAYAVSTMSSDGRYDLGDQGISGTVSIRWKPDGTKFYIVDITGDDIVEFSVTNAWDVTSGTVTEGTNYYVGGEETSPYDVAFNADGTKMFVVGDSGNGIDEYSLSTGYDLSSTVTHVRHVSLNAGNTQPTGLEFSPDGTKLTVVNHGNDSLYYYTLSTGFDITTLSAGERVEMNYPEWASPS
;
A
#
# COMPACT_ATOMS: atom_id res chain seq x y z
N LEU A 1 6.92 -4.45 22.40
CA LEU A 1 8.38 -4.56 22.48
C LEU A 1 8.89 -3.85 23.75
N SER A 2 9.66 -4.54 24.60
CA SER A 2 10.28 -3.94 25.79
C SER A 2 11.41 -2.94 25.41
N THR A 3 12.00 -3.12 24.25
CA THR A 3 12.96 -2.20 23.63
C THR A 3 12.47 -1.88 22.22
N ALA A 4 12.34 -0.60 21.91
CA ALA A 4 11.87 -0.17 20.59
C ALA A 4 12.75 -0.76 19.48
N TYR A 5 12.12 -1.29 18.44
CA TYR A 5 12.76 -1.93 17.28
C TYR A 5 13.64 -3.17 17.56
N ALA A 6 13.62 -3.70 18.79
CA ALA A 6 14.37 -4.92 19.12
C ALA A 6 13.49 -6.16 18.91
N VAL A 7 13.65 -6.87 17.80
CA VAL A 7 12.87 -8.06 17.46
C VAL A 7 13.02 -9.17 18.50
N SER A 8 14.17 -9.26 19.16
CA SER A 8 14.42 -10.23 20.24
C SER A 8 13.55 -10.02 21.49
N THR A 9 12.86 -8.89 21.59
CA THR A 9 11.94 -8.59 22.71
C THR A 9 10.47 -8.69 22.32
N MET A 10 10.15 -9.23 21.12
CA MET A 10 8.78 -9.44 20.69
C MET A 10 8.11 -10.53 21.54
N SER A 11 6.86 -10.27 21.90
CA SER A 11 5.89 -11.27 22.38
C SER A 11 4.66 -11.24 21.47
N SER A 12 3.92 -12.33 21.42
CA SER A 12 2.62 -12.34 20.74
C SER A 12 1.56 -11.89 21.74
N ASP A 13 0.96 -10.73 21.48
CA ASP A 13 -0.07 -10.15 22.34
C ASP A 13 -1.50 -10.47 21.86
N GLY A 14 -1.62 -11.11 20.69
CA GLY A 14 -2.92 -11.51 20.15
C GLY A 14 -2.93 -11.57 18.62
N ARG A 15 -4.12 -11.85 18.10
CA ARG A 15 -4.44 -11.92 16.68
C ARG A 15 -5.82 -11.27 16.48
N TYR A 16 -5.96 -10.46 15.44
CA TYR A 16 -7.26 -10.07 14.91
C TYR A 16 -7.56 -10.88 13.65
N ASP A 17 -8.71 -11.55 13.60
CA ASP A 17 -9.09 -12.41 12.48
C ASP A 17 -9.88 -11.62 11.45
N LEU A 18 -9.26 -11.34 10.31
CA LEU A 18 -9.88 -10.61 9.20
C LEU A 18 -10.91 -11.49 8.45
N GLY A 19 -10.75 -12.81 8.50
CA GLY A 19 -11.70 -13.76 7.88
C GLY A 19 -13.10 -13.70 8.47
N ASP A 20 -13.22 -13.37 9.76
CA ASP A 20 -14.50 -13.18 10.43
C ASP A 20 -15.26 -11.95 9.89
N GLN A 21 -14.57 -11.05 9.19
CA GLN A 21 -15.13 -9.85 8.55
C GLN A 21 -15.41 -10.08 7.04
N GLY A 22 -15.26 -11.31 6.56
CA GLY A 22 -15.47 -11.63 5.14
C GLY A 22 -14.30 -11.30 4.23
N ILE A 23 -13.17 -10.83 4.78
CA ILE A 23 -11.95 -10.53 4.03
C ILE A 23 -11.15 -11.83 3.87
N SER A 24 -10.90 -12.23 2.63
CA SER A 24 -10.30 -13.53 2.34
C SER A 24 -9.01 -13.50 1.53
N GLY A 25 -8.70 -12.38 0.91
CA GLY A 25 -7.52 -12.20 0.04
C GLY A 25 -6.61 -11.08 0.48
N THR A 26 -6.22 -11.06 1.77
CA THR A 26 -5.38 -9.99 2.31
C THR A 26 -3.96 -10.03 1.76
N VAL A 27 -3.47 -8.93 1.19
CA VAL A 27 -2.15 -8.86 0.57
C VAL A 27 -1.24 -7.78 1.16
N SER A 28 -1.77 -6.67 1.63
CA SER A 28 -0.98 -5.61 2.27
C SER A 28 -1.71 -4.92 3.41
N ILE A 29 -0.96 -4.21 4.23
CA ILE A 29 -1.45 -3.35 5.30
C ILE A 29 -0.77 -1.99 5.23
N ARG A 30 -1.57 -0.92 5.37
CA ARG A 30 -1.08 0.45 5.46
C ARG A 30 -1.65 1.14 6.69
N TRP A 31 -0.79 1.68 7.54
CA TRP A 31 -1.22 2.46 8.69
C TRP A 31 -1.33 3.95 8.35
N LYS A 32 -2.35 4.60 8.94
CA LYS A 32 -2.33 6.05 9.09
C LYS A 32 -1.17 6.44 10.01
N PRO A 33 -0.44 7.54 9.75
CA PRO A 33 0.77 7.88 10.50
C PRO A 33 0.60 8.00 12.02
N ASP A 34 -0.58 8.36 12.51
CA ASP A 34 -0.87 8.45 13.94
C ASP A 34 -1.27 7.11 14.60
N GLY A 35 -1.36 6.03 13.81
CA GLY A 35 -1.69 4.69 14.28
C GLY A 35 -3.15 4.48 14.68
N THR A 36 -4.05 5.43 14.41
CA THR A 36 -5.47 5.32 14.80
C THR A 36 -6.34 4.57 13.80
N LYS A 37 -5.83 4.39 12.57
CA LYS A 37 -6.45 3.62 11.50
C LYS A 37 -5.42 2.77 10.75
N PHE A 38 -5.88 1.68 10.17
CA PHE A 38 -5.13 0.95 9.16
C PHE A 38 -6.04 0.51 8.02
N TYR A 39 -5.42 0.19 6.90
CA TYR A 39 -6.10 -0.21 5.67
C TYR A 39 -5.54 -1.55 5.23
N ILE A 40 -6.44 -2.44 4.83
CA ILE A 40 -6.10 -3.75 4.26
C ILE A 40 -6.49 -3.73 2.79
N VAL A 41 -5.62 -4.25 1.95
CA VAL A 41 -5.97 -4.55 0.56
C VAL A 41 -6.50 -5.98 0.50
N ASP A 42 -7.73 -6.15 0.04
CA ASP A 42 -8.36 -7.44 -0.23
C ASP A 42 -8.45 -7.67 -1.75
N ILE A 43 -7.55 -8.52 -2.25
CA ILE A 43 -7.51 -8.88 -3.68
C ILE A 43 -8.70 -9.72 -4.12
N THR A 44 -9.40 -10.38 -3.21
CA THR A 44 -10.58 -11.20 -3.55
C THR A 44 -11.84 -10.35 -3.73
N GLY A 45 -11.96 -9.29 -2.95
CA GLY A 45 -13.07 -8.33 -3.02
C GLY A 45 -12.79 -7.16 -3.96
N ASP A 46 -11.55 -7.00 -4.42
CA ASP A 46 -11.06 -5.80 -5.10
C ASP A 46 -11.30 -4.53 -4.28
N ASP A 47 -11.07 -4.64 -2.97
CA ASP A 47 -11.43 -3.62 -1.99
C ASP A 47 -10.20 -3.09 -1.22
N ILE A 48 -10.30 -1.82 -0.80
CA ILE A 48 -9.50 -1.25 0.28
C ILE A 48 -10.40 -1.15 1.51
N VAL A 49 -10.07 -1.88 2.56
CA VAL A 49 -10.89 -1.96 3.79
C VAL A 49 -10.27 -1.13 4.89
N GLU A 50 -11.03 -0.17 5.42
CA GLU A 50 -10.61 0.70 6.53
C GLU A 50 -10.92 0.03 7.86
N PHE A 51 -9.98 0.12 8.79
CA PHE A 51 -10.15 -0.24 10.19
C PHE A 51 -9.75 0.91 11.10
N SER A 52 -10.48 1.09 12.19
CA SER A 52 -10.13 2.01 13.29
C SER A 52 -9.71 1.23 14.51
N VAL A 53 -8.76 1.78 15.28
CA VAL A 53 -8.33 1.20 16.56
C VAL A 53 -8.53 2.19 17.71
N THR A 54 -8.94 1.69 18.85
CA THR A 54 -9.13 2.52 20.06
C THR A 54 -7.80 3.03 20.61
N ASN A 55 -6.79 2.17 20.59
CA ASN A 55 -5.43 2.48 21.00
C ASN A 55 -4.52 2.48 19.77
N ALA A 56 -3.81 3.56 19.53
CA ALA A 56 -2.94 3.69 18.37
C ALA A 56 -1.93 2.52 18.26
N TRP A 57 -1.83 1.91 17.06
CA TRP A 57 -0.95 0.78 16.73
C TRP A 57 -1.28 -0.54 17.45
N ASP A 58 -2.47 -0.66 18.04
CA ASP A 58 -2.91 -1.84 18.79
C ASP A 58 -4.04 -2.55 18.02
N VAL A 59 -3.76 -3.75 17.55
CA VAL A 59 -4.73 -4.62 16.84
C VAL A 59 -5.24 -5.77 17.69
N THR A 60 -5.09 -5.69 19.01
CA THR A 60 -5.60 -6.72 19.90
C THR A 60 -7.13 -6.73 19.94
N SER A 61 -7.71 -7.86 20.31
CA SER A 61 -9.16 -8.04 20.36
C SER A 61 -9.86 -6.99 21.22
N GLY A 62 -10.92 -6.40 20.69
CA GLY A 62 -11.72 -5.36 21.35
C GLY A 62 -11.25 -3.93 21.11
N THR A 63 -10.12 -3.74 20.42
CA THR A 63 -9.62 -2.40 20.06
C THR A 63 -9.90 -2.06 18.59
N VAL A 64 -10.14 -3.05 17.74
CA VAL A 64 -10.33 -2.90 16.29
C VAL A 64 -11.82 -2.81 15.96
N THR A 65 -12.17 -1.85 15.12
CA THR A 65 -13.50 -1.70 14.53
C THR A 65 -13.35 -1.60 13.03
N GLU A 66 -14.03 -2.47 12.30
CA GLU A 66 -14.15 -2.38 10.84
C GLU A 66 -14.93 -1.12 10.47
N GLY A 67 -14.41 -0.38 9.50
CA GLY A 67 -15.02 0.82 8.94
C GLY A 67 -15.69 0.52 7.59
N THR A 68 -15.38 1.37 6.61
CA THR A 68 -15.91 1.26 5.25
C THR A 68 -14.92 0.50 4.38
N ASN A 69 -15.42 -0.39 3.52
CA ASN A 69 -14.67 -0.87 2.36
C ASN A 69 -14.93 0.03 1.16
N TYR A 70 -13.91 0.26 0.36
CA TYR A 70 -14.01 0.99 -0.89
C TYR A 70 -13.59 0.07 -2.05
N TYR A 71 -14.57 -0.19 -2.96
CA TYR A 71 -14.35 -1.02 -4.13
C TYR A 71 -13.53 -0.30 -5.18
N VAL A 72 -12.37 -0.86 -5.54
CA VAL A 72 -11.44 -0.33 -6.55
C VAL A 72 -11.50 -1.12 -7.87
N GLY A 73 -12.23 -2.23 -7.91
CA GLY A 73 -12.29 -3.17 -9.03
C GLY A 73 -12.84 -2.61 -10.35
N GLY A 74 -13.38 -1.38 -10.35
CA GLY A 74 -13.68 -0.67 -11.57
C GLY A 74 -12.45 -0.26 -12.37
N GLU A 75 -11.32 -0.06 -11.68
CA GLU A 75 -10.06 0.42 -12.23
C GLU A 75 -8.95 -0.64 -12.08
N GLU A 76 -8.89 -1.33 -10.92
CA GLU A 76 -7.89 -2.34 -10.61
C GLU A 76 -8.55 -3.60 -10.02
N THR A 77 -8.64 -4.66 -10.80
CA THR A 77 -9.29 -5.94 -10.42
C THR A 77 -8.37 -6.90 -9.69
N SER A 78 -7.15 -6.52 -9.42
CA SER A 78 -6.17 -7.29 -8.67
C SER A 78 -5.29 -6.35 -7.86
N PRO A 79 -5.87 -5.59 -6.89
CA PRO A 79 -5.11 -4.64 -6.09
C PRO A 79 -4.14 -5.36 -5.16
N TYR A 80 -2.91 -4.88 -5.06
CA TYR A 80 -1.87 -5.46 -4.21
C TYR A 80 -1.41 -4.54 -3.09
N ASP A 81 -1.34 -3.24 -3.32
CA ASP A 81 -0.89 -2.30 -2.29
C ASP A 81 -1.58 -0.94 -2.41
N VAL A 82 -1.62 -0.22 -1.29
CA VAL A 82 -2.19 1.09 -1.15
C VAL A 82 -1.25 2.04 -0.43
N ALA A 83 -1.14 3.28 -0.89
CA ALA A 83 -0.45 4.35 -0.18
C ALA A 83 -1.30 5.62 -0.12
N PHE A 84 -0.95 6.52 0.79
CA PHE A 84 -1.59 7.81 0.93
C PHE A 84 -0.54 8.92 0.87
N ASN A 85 -0.97 10.13 0.47
CA ASN A 85 -0.17 11.32 0.68
C ASN A 85 -0.18 11.73 2.17
N ALA A 86 0.61 12.73 2.53
CA ALA A 86 0.86 13.10 3.92
C ALA A 86 -0.39 13.46 4.72
N ASP A 87 -1.40 14.06 4.11
CA ASP A 87 -2.66 14.45 4.76
C ASP A 87 -3.82 13.45 4.51
N GLY A 88 -3.56 12.39 3.74
CA GLY A 88 -4.53 11.33 3.44
C GLY A 88 -5.62 11.73 2.44
N THR A 89 -5.53 12.90 1.82
CA THR A 89 -6.53 13.34 0.83
C THR A 89 -6.36 12.70 -0.53
N LYS A 90 -5.22 12.05 -0.77
CA LYS A 90 -4.96 11.20 -1.93
C LYS A 90 -4.66 9.77 -1.50
N MET A 91 -5.24 8.83 -2.22
CA MET A 91 -4.96 7.41 -2.13
C MET A 91 -4.43 6.93 -3.48
N PHE A 92 -3.41 6.08 -3.43
CA PHE A 92 -2.78 5.48 -4.60
C PHE A 92 -2.85 3.97 -4.47
N VAL A 93 -3.35 3.31 -5.51
CA VAL A 93 -3.50 1.85 -5.57
C VAL A 93 -2.66 1.32 -6.71
N VAL A 94 -1.97 0.22 -6.49
CA VAL A 94 -1.30 -0.56 -7.53
C VAL A 94 -1.79 -1.98 -7.52
N GLY A 95 -1.75 -2.60 -8.70
CA GLY A 95 -2.12 -4.01 -8.87
C GLY A 95 -1.73 -4.55 -10.23
N ASP A 96 -2.08 -5.81 -10.47
CA ASP A 96 -1.62 -6.57 -11.62
C ASP A 96 -2.44 -6.29 -12.90
N SER A 97 -3.68 -5.84 -12.78
CA SER A 97 -4.56 -5.70 -13.94
C SER A 97 -4.34 -4.41 -14.73
N GLY A 98 -3.96 -3.32 -14.07
CA GLY A 98 -3.80 -2.01 -14.70
C GLY A 98 -2.38 -1.69 -15.17
N ASN A 99 -1.37 -2.38 -14.66
CA ASN A 99 0.06 -2.08 -14.92
C ASN A 99 0.44 -0.63 -14.63
N GLY A 100 -0.17 -0.03 -13.63
CA GLY A 100 0.00 1.38 -13.32
C GLY A 100 -0.35 1.73 -11.89
N ILE A 101 -0.59 3.01 -11.67
CA ILE A 101 -1.03 3.57 -10.39
C ILE A 101 -2.36 4.26 -10.62
N ASP A 102 -3.36 3.91 -9.83
CA ASP A 102 -4.65 4.58 -9.77
C ASP A 102 -4.67 5.57 -8.62
N GLU A 103 -4.93 6.84 -8.92
CA GLU A 103 -5.06 7.93 -7.96
C GLU A 103 -6.52 8.18 -7.64
N TYR A 104 -6.84 8.21 -6.36
CA TYR A 104 -8.14 8.59 -5.81
C TYR A 104 -8.01 9.82 -4.94
N SER A 105 -9.03 10.68 -4.96
CA SER A 105 -9.17 11.80 -4.03
C SER A 105 -10.18 11.49 -2.95
N LEU A 106 -9.86 11.84 -1.70
CA LEU A 106 -10.74 11.71 -0.55
C LEU A 106 -11.14 13.10 -0.07
N SER A 107 -12.44 13.35 0.13
CA SER A 107 -12.92 14.65 0.65
C SER A 107 -12.54 14.89 2.10
N THR A 108 -12.26 13.83 2.85
CA THR A 108 -11.69 13.86 4.19
C THR A 108 -10.50 12.91 4.23
N GLY A 109 -9.34 13.42 4.64
CA GLY A 109 -8.11 12.63 4.64
C GLY A 109 -8.20 11.37 5.52
N TYR A 110 -7.73 10.25 4.98
CA TYR A 110 -7.74 8.95 5.67
C TYR A 110 -9.14 8.46 6.07
N ASP A 111 -10.18 8.81 5.31
CA ASP A 111 -11.56 8.43 5.61
C ASP A 111 -12.26 7.90 4.35
N LEU A 112 -12.34 6.57 4.24
CA LEU A 112 -12.99 5.90 3.11
C LEU A 112 -14.51 6.03 3.15
N SER A 113 -15.11 6.44 4.27
CA SER A 113 -16.54 6.76 4.35
C SER A 113 -16.87 8.13 3.77
N SER A 114 -15.86 8.97 3.55
CA SER A 114 -16.01 10.27 2.88
C SER A 114 -16.24 10.09 1.37
N THR A 115 -16.40 11.18 0.63
CA THR A 115 -16.47 11.07 -0.84
C THR A 115 -15.10 10.69 -1.38
N VAL A 116 -15.00 9.48 -1.94
CA VAL A 116 -13.82 8.98 -2.65
C VAL A 116 -14.12 8.99 -4.15
N THR A 117 -13.20 9.54 -4.94
CA THR A 117 -13.36 9.67 -6.39
C THR A 117 -12.09 9.23 -7.09
N HIS A 118 -12.19 8.29 -8.05
CA HIS A 118 -11.09 7.98 -8.96
C HIS A 118 -10.74 9.22 -9.78
N VAL A 119 -9.49 9.61 -9.78
CA VAL A 119 -8.99 10.82 -10.45
C VAL A 119 -8.35 10.47 -11.77
N ARG A 120 -7.49 9.46 -11.78
CA ARG A 120 -6.74 9.04 -12.98
C ARG A 120 -6.03 7.73 -12.77
N HIS A 121 -5.69 7.12 -13.90
CA HIS A 121 -4.70 6.07 -14.01
C HIS A 121 -3.43 6.61 -14.66
N VAL A 122 -2.25 6.21 -14.16
CA VAL A 122 -0.96 6.50 -14.78
C VAL A 122 -0.21 5.20 -15.00
N SER A 123 -0.04 4.81 -16.27
CA SER A 123 0.72 3.62 -16.62
C SER A 123 2.18 3.77 -16.24
N LEU A 124 2.76 2.75 -15.65
CA LEU A 124 4.18 2.68 -15.36
C LEU A 124 4.95 2.25 -16.62
N ASN A 125 6.29 2.36 -16.56
CA ASN A 125 7.14 2.05 -17.72
C ASN A 125 6.93 0.63 -18.25
N ALA A 126 7.29 0.46 -19.57
CA ALA A 126 7.27 -0.81 -20.29
C ALA A 126 8.17 -1.87 -19.68
N GLY A 127 8.09 -2.41 -18.67
CA GLY A 127 8.86 -3.38 -17.89
C GLY A 127 8.30 -3.54 -16.50
N ASN A 128 7.48 -2.56 -16.07
CA ASN A 128 6.77 -2.63 -14.80
C ASN A 128 5.32 -3.10 -15.08
N THR A 129 5.17 -4.41 -15.29
CA THR A 129 3.92 -5.01 -15.77
C THR A 129 3.10 -5.69 -14.67
N GLN A 130 3.62 -5.82 -13.47
CA GLN A 130 2.95 -6.41 -12.31
C GLN A 130 3.41 -5.70 -11.04
N PRO A 131 3.00 -4.43 -10.83
CA PRO A 131 3.35 -3.70 -9.62
C PRO A 131 2.60 -4.29 -8.42
N THR A 132 3.33 -4.70 -7.38
CA THR A 132 2.79 -5.37 -6.20
C THR A 132 3.08 -4.64 -4.89
N GLY A 133 3.78 -3.53 -4.96
CA GLY A 133 4.04 -2.68 -3.80
C GLY A 133 4.49 -1.29 -4.21
N LEU A 134 4.09 -0.28 -3.46
CA LEU A 134 4.50 1.10 -3.69
C LEU A 134 4.82 1.81 -2.39
N GLU A 135 5.83 2.68 -2.42
CA GLU A 135 6.18 3.54 -1.28
C GLU A 135 6.67 4.90 -1.74
N PHE A 136 6.03 5.95 -1.25
CA PHE A 136 6.47 7.32 -1.46
C PHE A 136 7.45 7.76 -0.37
N SER A 137 8.40 8.64 -0.74
CA SER A 137 9.13 9.40 0.27
C SER A 137 8.15 10.31 1.05
N PRO A 138 8.51 10.73 2.28
CA PRO A 138 7.61 11.56 3.10
C PRO A 138 7.15 12.86 2.44
N ASP A 139 7.96 13.43 1.54
CA ASP A 139 7.64 14.63 0.76
C ASP A 139 6.95 14.33 -0.59
N GLY A 140 6.76 13.04 -0.91
CA GLY A 140 6.12 12.57 -2.14
C GLY A 140 6.94 12.78 -3.41
N THR A 141 8.21 13.24 -3.31
CA THR A 141 9.04 13.54 -4.50
C THR A 141 9.74 12.33 -5.07
N LYS A 142 9.69 11.19 -4.38
CA LYS A 142 10.26 9.91 -4.79
C LYS A 142 9.23 8.81 -4.62
N LEU A 143 9.24 7.87 -5.55
CA LEU A 143 8.39 6.69 -5.50
C LEU A 143 9.23 5.46 -5.83
N THR A 144 9.05 4.42 -5.04
CA THR A 144 9.59 3.09 -5.29
C THR A 144 8.46 2.12 -5.53
N VAL A 145 8.58 1.29 -6.56
CA VAL A 145 7.57 0.28 -6.92
C VAL A 145 8.24 -1.07 -7.03
N VAL A 146 7.70 -2.06 -6.31
CA VAL A 146 8.08 -3.46 -6.46
C VAL A 146 7.32 -4.06 -7.62
N ASN A 147 8.01 -4.79 -8.51
CA ASN A 147 7.43 -5.49 -9.63
C ASN A 147 7.68 -7.00 -9.49
N HIS A 148 6.61 -7.79 -9.41
CA HIS A 148 6.68 -9.24 -9.32
C HIS A 148 7.00 -9.89 -10.68
N GLY A 149 6.52 -9.33 -11.79
CA GLY A 149 6.63 -9.94 -13.11
C GLY A 149 8.07 -10.08 -13.63
N ASN A 150 9.01 -9.32 -13.08
CA ASN A 150 10.43 -9.38 -13.45
C ASN A 150 11.39 -9.27 -12.26
N ASP A 151 10.88 -9.49 -11.03
CA ASP A 151 11.65 -9.49 -9.77
C ASP A 151 12.48 -8.20 -9.60
N SER A 152 11.88 -7.05 -9.88
CA SER A 152 12.59 -5.79 -9.96
C SER A 152 12.02 -4.72 -9.03
N LEU A 153 12.88 -3.80 -8.65
CA LEU A 153 12.53 -2.55 -7.99
C LEU A 153 12.66 -1.42 -9.02
N TYR A 154 11.63 -0.60 -9.12
CA TYR A 154 11.63 0.60 -9.94
C TYR A 154 11.64 1.85 -9.07
N TYR A 155 12.43 2.82 -9.47
CA TYR A 155 12.56 4.09 -8.80
C TYR A 155 12.13 5.22 -9.73
N TYR A 156 11.31 6.11 -9.21
CA TYR A 156 10.78 7.27 -9.91
C TYR A 156 11.03 8.54 -9.09
N THR A 157 11.23 9.64 -9.78
CA THR A 157 11.20 10.97 -9.18
C THR A 157 9.95 11.73 -9.66
N LEU A 158 9.38 12.54 -8.79
CA LEU A 158 8.26 13.41 -9.10
C LEU A 158 8.71 14.87 -9.00
N SER A 159 8.45 15.69 -10.01
CA SER A 159 8.77 17.12 -9.93
C SER A 159 7.84 17.89 -8.99
N THR A 160 6.66 17.31 -8.69
CA THR A 160 5.72 17.81 -7.68
C THR A 160 5.33 16.63 -6.77
N GLY A 161 5.50 16.79 -5.47
CA GLY A 161 5.24 15.72 -4.51
C GLY A 161 3.81 15.18 -4.59
N PHE A 162 3.67 13.87 -4.63
CA PHE A 162 2.40 13.15 -4.76
C PHE A 162 1.56 13.53 -6.00
N ASP A 163 2.19 14.08 -7.03
CA ASP A 163 1.55 14.29 -8.33
C ASP A 163 2.11 13.28 -9.34
N ILE A 164 1.42 12.15 -9.48
CA ILE A 164 1.86 11.04 -10.33
C ILE A 164 1.89 11.38 -11.83
N THR A 165 1.32 12.52 -12.25
CA THR A 165 1.48 13.00 -13.63
C THR A 165 2.88 13.54 -13.92
N THR A 166 3.66 13.80 -12.87
CA THR A 166 5.01 14.34 -12.94
C THR A 166 6.11 13.29 -12.75
N LEU A 167 5.74 12.00 -12.79
CA LEU A 167 6.68 10.87 -12.72
C LEU A 167 7.75 10.99 -13.81
N SER A 168 9.01 10.76 -13.42
CA SER A 168 10.11 10.56 -14.36
C SER A 168 9.90 9.29 -15.20
N ALA A 169 10.80 9.04 -16.16
CA ALA A 169 10.77 7.81 -16.96
C ALA A 169 10.91 6.52 -16.15
N GLY A 170 11.28 6.62 -14.88
CA GLY A 170 11.54 5.48 -14.00
C GLY A 170 12.82 4.73 -14.35
N GLU A 171 13.54 4.31 -13.35
CA GLU A 171 14.76 3.53 -13.49
C GLU A 171 14.58 2.19 -12.80
N ARG A 172 14.91 1.10 -13.49
CA ARG A 172 15.02 -0.21 -12.87
C ARG A 172 16.28 -0.25 -12.01
N VAL A 173 16.13 -0.57 -10.74
CA VAL A 173 17.27 -0.76 -9.85
C VAL A 173 17.84 -2.15 -10.07
N GLU A 174 19.04 -2.23 -10.66
CA GLU A 174 19.77 -3.49 -10.78
C GLU A 174 20.34 -3.85 -9.41
N MET A 175 19.82 -4.91 -8.83
CA MET A 175 20.43 -5.51 -7.64
C MET A 175 21.56 -6.40 -8.09
N ASN A 176 22.80 -5.93 -8.03
CA ASN A 176 23.97 -6.78 -8.15
C ASN A 176 24.05 -7.69 -6.93
N TYR A 177 23.43 -8.85 -6.98
CA TYR A 177 23.74 -9.92 -6.04
C TYR A 177 25.15 -10.44 -6.40
N PRO A 178 26.12 -10.38 -5.48
CA PRO A 178 27.31 -11.20 -5.65
C PRO A 178 26.82 -12.65 -5.75
N GLU A 179 27.20 -13.33 -6.80
CA GLU A 179 26.84 -14.74 -7.02
C GLU A 179 27.06 -15.49 -5.69
N TRP A 180 26.00 -16.06 -5.14
CA TRP A 180 26.13 -17.07 -4.11
C TRP A 180 26.82 -18.25 -4.79
N ALA A 181 28.16 -18.25 -4.74
CA ALA A 181 28.91 -19.43 -5.11
C ALA A 181 28.38 -20.57 -4.25
N SER A 182 27.63 -21.48 -4.86
CA SER A 182 27.23 -22.70 -4.19
C SER A 182 28.51 -23.34 -3.66
N PRO A 183 28.65 -23.58 -2.36
CA PRO A 183 29.82 -24.31 -1.88
C PRO A 183 29.81 -25.68 -2.53
N SER A 184 30.89 -25.96 -3.29
CA SER A 184 31.19 -27.24 -3.88
C SER A 184 31.44 -28.32 -2.84
#